data_8e4ca52e1607017f2eaaf70d5cc48afa
#
_entry.id   8e4ca52e1607017f2eaaf70d5cc48afa
#
_cell.length_a   1.000
_cell.length_b   1.000
_cell.length_c   1.000
_cell.angle_alpha   90.00
_cell.angle_beta   90.00
_cell.angle_gamma   90.00
#
_symmetry.space_group_name_H-M   'P 1'
#
loop_
_entity.id
_entity.type
_entity.pdbx_description
1 polymer ?
#
loop_
_entity_poly.entity_id
_entity_poly.type
_entity_poly.pdbx_seq_one_letter_code
_entity_poly.pdbx_strand_id
1 'polypeptide(L)'
;MLEEMTYKEEFIEFMVRSGVLTFGDFTTKSGRKTPYFINTGNYKTGYQASKLGQFYAACLHDNLGDQVDALFGPAYKGIPLAVSCSIALYEQYGQDVNYCFNRKEAKDHGEGGTMVGYKLQDGDRVAIIEDVITAGTAIRECLPVLQGAAKVDIRALVISVDRMEKGTGDKSAIQEVKEQYGIDAYPIVTVREIISYLHGREIDGKVYIDDEMKARMEAYLEEYGIGPAGGRIGVGCAGRRGPLFLLSHRKERPSH
;
A
#
# COMPACT_ATOMS: atom_id res chain seq x y z
N MET A 1 -30.60 -1.11 -6.83
CA MET A 1 -29.26 -1.11 -7.43
C MET A 1 -28.31 -1.48 -6.32
N LEU A 2 -27.55 -2.58 -6.47
CA LEU A 2 -26.45 -2.88 -5.54
C LEU A 2 -25.38 -1.80 -5.80
N GLU A 3 -24.99 -1.04 -4.78
CA GLU A 3 -23.87 -0.13 -4.90
C GLU A 3 -22.63 -0.96 -5.21
N GLU A 4 -21.93 -0.58 -6.26
CA GLU A 4 -20.69 -1.24 -6.68
C GLU A 4 -19.59 -0.87 -5.67
N MET A 5 -18.90 -1.89 -5.15
CA MET A 5 -17.82 -1.69 -4.18
C MET A 5 -16.69 -0.87 -4.79
N THR A 6 -16.13 0.03 -3.99
CA THR A 6 -14.90 0.74 -4.34
C THR A 6 -13.69 -0.20 -4.22
N TYR A 7 -12.57 0.10 -4.93
CA TYR A 7 -11.35 -0.71 -4.78
C TYR A 7 -10.82 -0.72 -3.34
N LYS A 8 -11.09 0.32 -2.56
CA LYS A 8 -10.72 0.38 -1.13
C LYS A 8 -11.50 -0.64 -0.30
N GLU A 9 -12.80 -0.73 -0.52
CA GLU A 9 -13.67 -1.71 0.13
C GLU A 9 -13.30 -3.13 -0.26
N GLU A 10 -13.04 -3.37 -1.55
CA GLU A 10 -12.54 -4.65 -2.03
C GLU A 10 -11.20 -5.02 -1.39
N PHE A 11 -10.30 -4.05 -1.23
CA PHE A 11 -9.01 -4.26 -0.58
C PHE A 11 -9.16 -4.64 0.89
N ILE A 12 -10.08 -4.01 1.63
CA ILE A 12 -10.36 -4.36 3.03
C ILE A 12 -10.83 -5.81 3.13
N GLU A 13 -11.80 -6.22 2.29
CA GLU A 13 -12.28 -7.61 2.28
C GLU A 13 -11.17 -8.60 1.88
N PHE A 14 -10.35 -8.22 0.90
CA PHE A 14 -9.21 -9.02 0.47
C PHE A 14 -8.20 -9.24 1.60
N MET A 15 -7.89 -8.21 2.40
CA MET A 15 -7.01 -8.36 3.57
C MET A 15 -7.58 -9.32 4.61
N VAL A 16 -8.87 -9.22 4.88
CA VAL A 16 -9.57 -10.11 5.83
C VAL A 16 -9.56 -11.56 5.32
N ARG A 17 -9.97 -11.80 4.07
CA ARG A 17 -10.00 -13.14 3.46
C ARG A 17 -8.61 -13.77 3.34
N SER A 18 -7.58 -12.96 3.16
CA SER A 18 -6.18 -13.42 3.12
C SER A 18 -5.58 -13.69 4.50
N GLY A 19 -6.31 -13.41 5.58
CA GLY A 19 -5.80 -13.53 6.94
C GLY A 19 -4.66 -12.54 7.24
N VAL A 20 -4.55 -11.47 6.47
CA VAL A 20 -3.58 -10.39 6.66
C VAL A 20 -4.05 -9.43 7.74
N LEU A 21 -5.32 -9.06 7.72
CA LEU A 21 -5.96 -8.23 8.72
C LEU A 21 -6.75 -9.14 9.69
N THR A 22 -6.36 -9.12 10.96
CA THR A 22 -6.98 -9.91 12.02
C THR A 22 -7.29 -9.05 13.23
N PHE A 23 -8.29 -9.48 14.02
CA PHE A 23 -8.81 -8.76 15.20
C PHE A 23 -8.72 -9.64 16.43
N GLY A 24 -8.38 -9.05 17.58
CA GLY A 24 -8.21 -9.79 18.84
C GLY A 24 -7.27 -9.05 19.79
N ASP A 25 -6.51 -9.82 20.57
CA ASP A 25 -5.54 -9.28 21.53
C ASP A 25 -4.12 -9.53 21.03
N PHE A 26 -3.46 -8.47 20.61
CA PHE A 26 -2.09 -8.52 20.11
C PHE A 26 -1.17 -7.62 20.91
N THR A 27 0.13 -7.93 20.87
CA THR A 27 1.17 -7.06 21.42
C THR A 27 2.16 -6.74 20.32
N THR A 28 2.36 -5.45 20.05
CA THR A 28 3.35 -4.98 19.07
C THR A 28 4.77 -5.21 19.57
N LYS A 29 5.77 -5.09 18.68
CA LYS A 29 7.19 -5.17 19.05
C LYS A 29 7.60 -4.10 20.09
N SER A 30 6.89 -2.95 20.10
CA SER A 30 7.10 -1.89 21.09
C SER A 30 6.39 -2.14 22.43
N GLY A 31 5.69 -3.28 22.59
CA GLY A 31 4.96 -3.64 23.82
C GLY A 31 3.54 -3.07 23.89
N ARG A 32 3.07 -2.30 22.91
CA ARG A 32 1.69 -1.78 22.90
C ARG A 32 0.69 -2.92 22.72
N LYS A 33 -0.39 -2.89 23.49
CA LYS A 33 -1.55 -3.76 23.28
C LYS A 33 -2.42 -3.18 22.16
N THR A 34 -2.71 -3.97 21.14
CA THR A 34 -3.50 -3.54 20.00
C THR A 34 -4.63 -4.53 19.70
N PRO A 35 -5.85 -4.03 19.35
CA PRO A 35 -6.99 -4.90 19.07
C PRO A 35 -6.98 -5.46 17.64
N TYR A 36 -6.03 -5.11 16.81
CA TYR A 36 -5.90 -5.62 15.44
C TYR A 36 -4.44 -5.82 15.05
N PHE A 37 -4.22 -6.67 14.07
CA PHE A 37 -2.89 -6.96 13.55
C PHE A 37 -2.91 -7.07 12.02
N ILE A 38 -1.88 -6.53 11.38
CA ILE A 38 -1.69 -6.59 9.93
C ILE A 38 -0.41 -7.37 9.66
N ASN A 39 -0.55 -8.57 9.08
CA ASN A 39 0.56 -9.43 8.73
C ASN A 39 0.64 -9.64 7.21
N THR A 40 1.36 -8.75 6.53
CA THR A 40 1.57 -8.81 5.07
C THR A 40 2.36 -10.04 4.62
N GLY A 41 3.04 -10.74 5.54
CA GLY A 41 3.68 -12.03 5.28
C GLY A 41 2.70 -13.15 4.93
N ASN A 42 1.40 -12.96 5.11
CA ASN A 42 0.36 -13.91 4.72
C ASN A 42 -0.02 -13.82 3.23
N TYR A 43 0.46 -12.85 2.49
CA TYR A 43 0.37 -12.85 1.03
C TYR A 43 1.42 -13.81 0.44
N LYS A 44 0.98 -14.95 -0.11
CA LYS A 44 1.87 -16.05 -0.51
C LYS A 44 1.58 -16.63 -1.90
N THR A 45 0.44 -16.27 -2.50
CA THR A 45 -0.01 -16.88 -3.76
C THR A 45 0.06 -15.91 -4.92
N GLY A 46 0.11 -16.45 -6.15
CA GLY A 46 0.04 -15.65 -7.36
C GLY A 46 -1.26 -14.85 -7.48
N TYR A 47 -2.39 -15.42 -7.04
CA TYR A 47 -3.66 -14.69 -6.95
C TYR A 47 -3.55 -13.47 -6.04
N GLN A 48 -2.98 -13.64 -4.85
CA GLN A 48 -2.80 -12.54 -3.90
C GLN A 48 -1.84 -11.48 -4.45
N ALA A 49 -0.73 -11.88 -5.07
CA ALA A 49 0.21 -10.95 -5.69
C ALA A 49 -0.44 -10.16 -6.84
N SER A 50 -1.24 -10.81 -7.69
CA SER A 50 -2.00 -10.17 -8.76
C SER A 50 -3.00 -9.15 -8.20
N LYS A 51 -3.78 -9.52 -7.18
CA LYS A 51 -4.74 -8.61 -6.55
C LYS A 51 -4.06 -7.42 -5.88
N LEU A 52 -2.96 -7.65 -5.15
CA LEU A 52 -2.16 -6.57 -4.57
C LEU A 52 -1.71 -5.58 -5.63
N GLY A 53 -1.14 -6.06 -6.73
CA GLY A 53 -0.75 -5.21 -7.85
C GLY A 53 -1.89 -4.34 -8.35
N GLN A 54 -3.10 -4.90 -8.47
CA GLN A 54 -4.30 -4.19 -8.91
C GLN A 54 -4.69 -3.09 -7.92
N PHE A 55 -4.66 -3.35 -6.61
CA PHE A 55 -5.00 -2.35 -5.58
C PHE A 55 -3.98 -1.22 -5.51
N TYR A 56 -2.68 -1.54 -5.59
CA TYR A 56 -1.63 -0.51 -5.67
C TYR A 56 -1.75 0.33 -6.94
N ALA A 57 -2.02 -0.30 -8.08
CA ALA A 57 -2.22 0.38 -9.35
C ALA A 57 -3.43 1.33 -9.32
N ALA A 58 -4.55 0.89 -8.73
CA ALA A 58 -5.73 1.73 -8.58
C ALA A 58 -5.44 2.96 -7.70
N CYS A 59 -4.77 2.76 -6.56
CA CYS A 59 -4.38 3.85 -5.67
C CYS A 59 -3.44 4.85 -6.37
N LEU A 60 -2.46 4.34 -7.11
CA LEU A 60 -1.50 5.18 -7.82
C LEU A 60 -2.18 5.95 -8.97
N HIS A 61 -3.01 5.29 -9.76
CA HIS A 61 -3.74 5.91 -10.86
C HIS A 61 -4.70 7.00 -10.37
N ASP A 62 -5.43 6.76 -9.28
CA ASP A 62 -6.37 7.74 -8.71
C ASP A 62 -5.67 9.00 -8.22
N ASN A 63 -4.46 8.87 -7.66
CA ASN A 63 -3.76 10.00 -7.06
C ASN A 63 -2.80 10.71 -8.02
N LEU A 64 -2.17 10.00 -8.95
CA LEU A 64 -1.13 10.54 -9.82
C LEU A 64 -1.45 10.45 -11.32
N GLY A 65 -2.47 9.68 -11.72
CA GLY A 65 -2.79 9.47 -13.13
C GLY A 65 -1.59 8.91 -13.90
N ASP A 66 -1.19 9.61 -14.95
CA ASP A 66 -0.04 9.29 -15.81
C ASP A 66 1.27 9.99 -15.40
N GLN A 67 1.33 10.58 -14.20
CA GLN A 67 2.48 11.37 -13.74
C GLN A 67 3.57 10.54 -13.07
N VAL A 68 3.78 9.30 -13.52
CA VAL A 68 4.81 8.38 -13.01
C VAL A 68 5.51 7.70 -14.17
N ASP A 69 6.84 7.74 -14.18
CA ASP A 69 7.69 7.14 -15.21
C ASP A 69 8.27 5.82 -14.74
N ALA A 70 8.53 5.68 -13.43
CA ALA A 70 9.09 4.48 -12.84
C ALA A 70 8.58 4.20 -11.42
N LEU A 71 8.44 2.93 -11.10
CA LEU A 71 8.17 2.44 -9.76
C LEU A 71 9.47 1.96 -9.12
N PHE A 72 9.69 2.32 -7.86
CA PHE A 72 10.79 1.81 -7.07
C PHE A 72 10.25 0.94 -5.93
N GLY A 73 10.69 -0.33 -5.90
CA GLY A 73 10.35 -1.27 -4.84
C GLY A 73 11.53 -1.51 -3.91
N PRO A 74 11.54 -0.94 -2.69
CA PRO A 74 12.61 -1.19 -1.72
C PRO A 74 12.76 -2.67 -1.39
N ALA A 75 14.00 -3.21 -1.42
CA ALA A 75 14.25 -4.59 -1.08
C ALA A 75 13.92 -4.85 0.40
N TYR A 76 13.22 -5.95 0.70
CA TYR A 76 12.84 -7.01 -0.26
C TYR A 76 11.33 -7.02 -0.58
N LYS A 77 10.47 -6.59 0.34
CA LYS A 77 9.01 -6.68 0.18
C LYS A 77 8.45 -5.76 -0.90
N GLY A 78 9.07 -4.60 -1.10
CA GLY A 78 8.66 -3.68 -2.15
C GLY A 78 8.87 -4.21 -3.56
N ILE A 79 9.81 -5.15 -3.76
CA ILE A 79 10.13 -5.69 -5.09
C ILE A 79 8.90 -6.35 -5.74
N PRO A 80 8.28 -7.40 -5.15
CA PRO A 80 7.11 -8.02 -5.75
C PRO A 80 5.92 -7.07 -5.88
N LEU A 81 5.79 -6.10 -4.96
CA LEU A 81 4.73 -5.09 -5.03
C LEU A 81 4.91 -4.16 -6.23
N ALA A 82 6.11 -3.64 -6.45
CA ALA A 82 6.41 -2.77 -7.59
C ALA A 82 6.22 -3.51 -8.93
N VAL A 83 6.67 -4.75 -9.03
CA VAL A 83 6.48 -5.58 -10.24
C VAL A 83 5.01 -5.85 -10.49
N SER A 84 4.26 -6.32 -9.49
CA SER A 84 2.83 -6.58 -9.64
C SER A 84 2.03 -5.32 -9.96
N CYS A 85 2.40 -4.18 -9.36
CA CYS A 85 1.78 -2.89 -9.64
C CYS A 85 2.04 -2.44 -11.09
N SER A 86 3.28 -2.57 -11.61
CA SER A 86 3.60 -2.20 -12.99
C SER A 86 2.83 -3.04 -14.00
N ILE A 87 2.67 -4.36 -13.76
CA ILE A 87 1.84 -5.24 -14.59
C ILE A 87 0.38 -4.78 -14.58
N ALA A 88 -0.17 -4.50 -13.39
CA ALA A 88 -1.55 -4.07 -13.26
C ALA A 88 -1.81 -2.70 -13.89
N LEU A 89 -0.87 -1.76 -13.81
CA LEU A 89 -0.96 -0.45 -14.50
C LEU A 89 -1.07 -0.63 -16.02
N TYR A 90 -0.27 -1.54 -16.58
CA TYR A 90 -0.32 -1.84 -18.02
C TYR A 90 -1.65 -2.52 -18.40
N GLU A 91 -2.04 -3.56 -17.67
CA GLU A 91 -3.22 -4.35 -18.00
C GLU A 91 -4.54 -3.59 -17.83
N GLN A 92 -4.63 -2.74 -16.78
CA GLN A 92 -5.89 -2.07 -16.43
C GLN A 92 -6.00 -0.64 -16.98
N TYR A 93 -4.87 0.05 -17.10
CA TYR A 93 -4.86 1.47 -17.47
C TYR A 93 -4.06 1.76 -18.75
N GLY A 94 -3.44 0.75 -19.37
CA GLY A 94 -2.58 0.94 -20.54
C GLY A 94 -1.31 1.74 -20.26
N GLN A 95 -0.92 1.85 -18.99
CA GLN A 95 0.26 2.61 -18.56
C GLN A 95 1.48 1.68 -18.49
N ASP A 96 2.40 1.81 -19.45
CA ASP A 96 3.66 1.07 -19.47
C ASP A 96 4.72 1.79 -18.63
N VAL A 97 4.70 1.54 -17.33
CA VAL A 97 5.57 2.17 -16.34
C VAL A 97 6.78 1.27 -16.06
N ASN A 98 7.97 1.85 -16.06
CA ASN A 98 9.18 1.14 -15.71
C ASN A 98 9.20 0.71 -14.24
N TYR A 99 10.00 -0.30 -13.88
CA TYR A 99 10.26 -0.63 -12.48
C TYR A 99 11.73 -0.88 -12.21
N CYS A 100 12.14 -0.56 -10.99
CA CYS A 100 13.46 -0.83 -10.46
C CYS A 100 13.40 -1.11 -8.96
N PHE A 101 14.47 -1.68 -8.44
CA PHE A 101 14.63 -1.95 -7.02
C PHE A 101 16.11 -1.94 -6.63
N ASN A 102 16.40 -1.85 -5.32
CA ASN A 102 17.77 -1.90 -4.84
C ASN A 102 18.17 -3.31 -4.40
N ARG A 103 19.49 -3.53 -4.39
CA ARG A 103 20.13 -4.65 -3.66
C ARG A 103 20.53 -4.15 -2.27
N LYS A 104 20.41 -5.00 -1.25
CA LYS A 104 20.97 -4.69 0.07
C LYS A 104 22.49 -4.84 0.13
N GLU A 105 23.06 -5.67 -0.75
CA GLU A 105 24.49 -5.91 -0.85
C GLU A 105 24.99 -5.51 -2.24
N ALA A 106 26.06 -4.72 -2.30
CA ALA A 106 26.72 -4.39 -3.56
C ALA A 106 27.37 -5.64 -4.15
N LYS A 107 27.25 -5.83 -5.48
CA LYS A 107 28.03 -6.86 -6.18
C LYS A 107 29.34 -6.28 -6.69
N ASP A 108 30.44 -7.00 -6.43
CA ASP A 108 31.77 -6.63 -6.89
C ASP A 108 32.02 -7.00 -8.36
N HIS A 109 31.13 -7.81 -8.98
CA HIS A 109 31.31 -8.34 -10.35
C HIS A 109 30.03 -8.25 -11.18
N GLY A 110 30.17 -7.95 -12.47
CA GLY A 110 29.10 -7.85 -13.46
C GLY A 110 28.59 -6.40 -13.64
N GLU A 111 27.30 -6.23 -13.92
CA GLU A 111 26.67 -4.89 -13.89
C GLU A 111 26.72 -4.34 -12.47
N GLY A 112 27.80 -3.61 -12.17
CA GLY A 112 28.05 -3.01 -10.87
C GLY A 112 26.97 -2.00 -10.53
N GLY A 113 26.57 -1.95 -9.23
CA GLY A 113 25.60 -0.99 -8.73
C GLY A 113 24.66 -1.60 -7.71
N THR A 114 23.99 -0.71 -6.97
CA THR A 114 22.99 -1.07 -5.98
C THR A 114 21.57 -1.18 -6.57
N MET A 115 21.37 -0.74 -7.82
CA MET A 115 20.07 -0.74 -8.51
C MET A 115 19.96 -1.88 -9.53
N VAL A 116 18.74 -2.41 -9.67
CA VAL A 116 18.36 -3.47 -10.62
C VAL A 116 17.09 -3.05 -11.35
N GLY A 117 16.97 -3.48 -12.62
CA GLY A 117 15.83 -3.13 -13.48
C GLY A 117 16.12 -1.86 -14.30
N TYR A 118 15.11 -1.01 -14.41
CA TYR A 118 15.23 0.23 -15.17
C TYR A 118 16.33 1.15 -14.59
N LYS A 119 17.17 1.70 -15.46
CA LYS A 119 18.18 2.69 -15.07
C LYS A 119 17.53 4.08 -15.07
N LEU A 120 17.29 4.59 -13.86
CA LEU A 120 16.69 5.91 -13.66
C LEU A 120 17.48 7.00 -14.40
N GLN A 121 16.76 7.93 -14.98
CA GLN A 121 17.28 9.09 -15.69
C GLN A 121 16.97 10.37 -14.92
N ASP A 122 17.73 11.43 -15.19
CA ASP A 122 17.45 12.75 -14.64
C ASP A 122 16.08 13.23 -15.10
N GLY A 123 15.25 13.66 -14.15
CA GLY A 123 13.90 14.12 -14.40
C GLY A 123 12.82 13.03 -14.35
N ASP A 124 13.19 11.74 -14.20
CA ASP A 124 12.20 10.68 -14.03
C ASP A 124 11.31 10.94 -12.80
N ARG A 125 10.00 10.77 -12.98
CA ARG A 125 8.99 10.84 -11.93
C ARG A 125 8.84 9.46 -11.33
N VAL A 126 9.25 9.31 -10.07
CA VAL A 126 9.32 8.01 -9.37
C VAL A 126 8.28 7.92 -8.28
N ALA A 127 7.53 6.81 -8.23
CA ALA A 127 6.72 6.41 -7.10
C ALA A 127 7.39 5.26 -6.34
N ILE A 128 7.49 5.39 -5.02
CA ILE A 128 8.02 4.34 -4.14
C ILE A 128 6.84 3.45 -3.72
N ILE A 129 6.99 2.13 -3.87
CA ILE A 129 5.96 1.14 -3.53
C ILE A 129 6.43 0.33 -2.34
N GLU A 130 5.74 0.46 -1.20
CA GLU A 130 6.10 -0.23 0.04
C GLU A 130 4.86 -0.91 0.67
N ASP A 131 5.05 -1.90 1.55
CA ASP A 131 3.93 -2.59 2.20
C ASP A 131 3.30 -1.77 3.33
N VAL A 132 4.06 -1.38 4.30
CA VAL A 132 3.67 -0.53 5.43
C VAL A 132 4.80 0.42 5.78
N ILE A 133 4.46 1.54 6.40
CA ILE A 133 5.44 2.48 6.90
C ILE A 133 5.52 2.38 8.43
N THR A 134 6.73 2.15 8.94
CA THR A 134 7.04 2.21 10.36
C THR A 134 8.22 3.16 10.56
N ALA A 135 8.01 4.27 11.26
CA ALA A 135 9.05 5.27 11.60
C ALA A 135 9.90 5.79 10.42
N GLY A 136 9.43 5.68 9.17
CA GLY A 136 10.10 6.22 7.98
C GLY A 136 11.47 5.61 7.65
N THR A 137 11.86 4.51 8.28
CA THR A 137 13.20 3.90 8.11
C THR A 137 13.45 3.48 6.66
N ALA A 138 12.49 2.82 6.03
CA ALA A 138 12.61 2.38 4.63
C ALA A 138 12.84 3.57 3.68
N ILE A 139 12.15 4.68 3.90
CA ILE A 139 12.32 5.90 3.10
C ILE A 139 13.72 6.49 3.32
N ARG A 140 14.18 6.57 4.57
CA ARG A 140 15.52 7.06 4.91
C ARG A 140 16.63 6.25 4.25
N GLU A 141 16.45 4.94 4.12
CA GLU A 141 17.41 4.05 3.47
C GLU A 141 17.37 4.14 1.95
N CYS A 142 16.19 4.28 1.34
CA CYS A 142 16.07 4.27 -0.12
C CYS A 142 16.34 5.63 -0.78
N LEU A 143 16.10 6.75 -0.10
CA LEU A 143 16.34 8.08 -0.68
C LEU A 143 17.78 8.30 -1.16
N PRO A 144 18.83 7.99 -0.38
CA PRO A 144 20.20 8.12 -0.85
C PRO A 144 20.51 7.25 -2.07
N VAL A 145 19.89 6.06 -2.16
CA VAL A 145 20.05 5.15 -3.30
C VAL A 145 19.45 5.75 -4.56
N LEU A 146 18.22 6.28 -4.46
CA LEU A 146 17.54 6.94 -5.58
C LEU A 146 18.27 8.20 -6.03
N GLN A 147 18.66 9.06 -5.09
CA GLN A 147 19.38 10.31 -5.37
C GLN A 147 20.79 10.06 -5.92
N GLY A 148 21.42 8.96 -5.54
CA GLY A 148 22.71 8.54 -6.08
C GLY A 148 22.62 7.93 -7.48
N ALA A 149 21.44 7.45 -7.89
CA ALA A 149 21.21 6.88 -9.21
C ALA A 149 20.99 7.95 -10.28
N ALA A 150 20.15 8.95 -10.01
CA ALA A 150 19.84 10.06 -10.91
C ALA A 150 19.14 11.21 -10.16
N LYS A 151 18.99 12.35 -10.80
CA LYS A 151 18.20 13.49 -10.28
C LYS A 151 16.70 13.26 -10.54
N VAL A 152 16.12 12.34 -9.78
CA VAL A 152 14.72 11.97 -9.93
C VAL A 152 13.78 12.89 -9.17
N ASP A 153 12.54 13.00 -9.64
CA ASP A 153 11.42 13.64 -8.95
C ASP A 153 10.59 12.55 -8.24
N ILE A 154 10.72 12.46 -6.91
CA ILE A 154 9.95 11.48 -6.13
C ILE A 154 8.55 12.02 -5.90
N ARG A 155 7.60 11.49 -6.66
CA ARG A 155 6.20 11.96 -6.69
C ARG A 155 5.37 11.47 -5.53
N ALA A 156 5.61 10.25 -5.07
CA ALA A 156 4.80 9.63 -4.03
C ALA A 156 5.48 8.45 -3.37
N LEU A 157 4.98 8.15 -2.18
CA LEU A 157 5.09 6.86 -1.52
C LEU A 157 3.70 6.23 -1.48
N VAL A 158 3.53 5.01 -2.02
CA VAL A 158 2.28 4.26 -1.95
C VAL A 158 2.44 3.10 -0.98
N ILE A 159 1.53 2.98 -0.02
CA ILE A 159 1.53 1.93 1.01
C ILE A 159 0.17 1.26 1.11
N SER A 160 0.12 0.06 1.69
CA SER A 160 -1.15 -0.66 1.83
C SER A 160 -2.09 -0.02 2.84
N VAL A 161 -1.63 0.20 4.06
CA VAL A 161 -2.46 0.69 5.17
C VAL A 161 -1.74 1.79 5.94
N ASP A 162 -2.43 2.92 6.14
CA ASP A 162 -2.06 3.89 7.17
C ASP A 162 -2.77 3.53 8.48
N ARG A 163 -1.99 3.12 9.48
CA ARG A 163 -2.50 2.81 10.81
C ARG A 163 -2.91 4.06 11.59
N MET A 164 -2.56 5.25 11.08
CA MET A 164 -2.85 6.55 11.70
C MET A 164 -2.33 6.66 13.15
N GLU A 165 -1.29 5.93 13.47
CA GLU A 165 -0.67 5.92 14.80
C GLU A 165 0.47 6.93 14.89
N LYS A 166 0.64 7.50 16.08
CA LYS A 166 1.81 8.32 16.41
C LYS A 166 3.07 7.45 16.38
N GLY A 167 4.14 8.00 15.82
CA GLY A 167 5.48 7.43 15.88
C GLY A 167 6.12 7.60 17.27
N THR A 168 7.35 8.03 17.29
CA THR A 168 8.07 8.36 18.54
C THR A 168 7.68 9.73 19.11
N GLY A 169 7.08 10.60 18.29
CA GLY A 169 6.53 11.91 18.66
C GLY A 169 5.01 11.96 18.50
N ASP A 170 4.50 13.16 18.27
CA ASP A 170 3.03 13.39 18.10
C ASP A 170 2.54 13.21 16.65
N LYS A 171 3.43 12.89 15.71
CA LYS A 171 3.16 12.74 14.29
C LYS A 171 3.12 11.29 13.87
N SER A 172 2.33 11.01 12.82
CA SER A 172 2.40 9.71 12.15
C SER A 172 3.63 9.63 11.25
N ALA A 173 4.00 8.40 10.87
CA ALA A 173 5.11 8.18 9.94
C ALA A 173 4.89 8.87 8.57
N ILE A 174 3.65 8.95 8.08
CA ILE A 174 3.30 9.69 6.86
C ILE A 174 3.56 11.19 7.01
N GLN A 175 3.16 11.77 8.14
CA GLN A 175 3.40 13.18 8.43
C GLN A 175 4.89 13.50 8.53
N GLU A 176 5.67 12.63 9.18
CA GLU A 176 7.12 12.77 9.26
C GLU A 176 7.78 12.72 7.88
N VAL A 177 7.37 11.79 7.01
CA VAL A 177 7.89 11.70 5.63
C VAL A 177 7.57 12.97 4.84
N LYS A 178 6.35 13.49 4.96
CA LYS A 178 5.97 14.73 4.27
C LYS A 178 6.79 15.93 4.74
N GLU A 179 7.01 16.07 6.04
CA GLU A 179 7.76 17.21 6.58
C GLU A 179 9.26 17.12 6.32
N GLN A 180 9.84 15.93 6.46
CA GLN A 180 11.28 15.75 6.31
C GLN A 180 11.73 15.73 4.85
N TYR A 181 10.91 15.17 3.96
CA TYR A 181 11.31 14.89 2.57
C TYR A 181 10.42 15.54 1.52
N GLY A 182 9.32 16.17 1.92
CA GLY A 182 8.35 16.75 0.98
C GLY A 182 7.53 15.73 0.18
N ILE A 183 7.66 14.43 0.49
CA ILE A 183 7.02 13.34 -0.25
C ILE A 183 5.60 13.11 0.27
N ASP A 184 4.62 13.09 -0.63
CA ASP A 184 3.26 12.69 -0.32
C ASP A 184 3.16 11.17 -0.22
N ALA A 185 2.47 10.68 0.82
CA ALA A 185 2.20 9.27 0.99
C ALA A 185 0.71 8.99 0.78
N TYR A 186 0.41 8.00 -0.06
CA TYR A 186 -0.94 7.57 -0.39
C TYR A 186 -1.17 6.15 0.09
N PRO A 187 -1.89 5.95 1.19
CA PRO A 187 -2.32 4.62 1.60
C PRO A 187 -3.47 4.15 0.71
N ILE A 188 -3.53 2.84 0.41
CA ILE A 188 -4.72 2.25 -0.21
C ILE A 188 -5.91 2.46 0.70
N VAL A 189 -5.76 2.16 2.00
CA VAL A 189 -6.77 2.42 3.03
C VAL A 189 -6.14 2.92 4.33
N THR A 190 -6.95 3.59 5.14
CA THR A 190 -6.61 3.95 6.52
C THR A 190 -7.33 3.03 7.51
N VAL A 191 -6.84 2.96 8.74
CA VAL A 191 -7.50 2.19 9.80
C VAL A 191 -8.92 2.70 10.08
N ARG A 192 -9.20 4.00 9.91
CA ARG A 192 -10.55 4.56 10.08
C ARG A 192 -11.51 4.10 8.99
N GLU A 193 -11.05 4.01 7.74
CA GLU A 193 -11.83 3.43 6.64
C GLU A 193 -12.10 1.95 6.90
N ILE A 194 -11.14 1.19 7.42
CA ILE A 194 -11.32 -0.21 7.83
C ILE A 194 -12.43 -0.35 8.89
N ILE A 195 -12.36 0.44 9.96
CA ILE A 195 -13.37 0.43 11.02
C ILE A 195 -14.75 0.77 10.45
N SER A 196 -14.83 1.84 9.67
CA SER A 196 -16.10 2.31 9.09
C SER A 196 -16.74 1.27 8.17
N TYR A 197 -15.93 0.60 7.34
CA TYR A 197 -16.44 -0.37 6.38
C TYR A 197 -16.85 -1.70 7.03
N LEU A 198 -16.04 -2.21 7.97
CA LEU A 198 -16.26 -3.53 8.57
C LEU A 198 -17.25 -3.54 9.74
N HIS A 199 -17.56 -2.38 10.34
CA HIS A 199 -18.44 -2.31 11.50
C HIS A 199 -19.84 -2.82 11.16
N GLY A 200 -20.25 -3.89 11.85
CA GLY A 200 -21.56 -4.53 11.66
C GLY A 200 -21.72 -5.26 10.31
N ARG A 201 -20.68 -5.28 9.46
CA ARG A 201 -20.74 -5.95 8.17
C ARG A 201 -20.36 -7.41 8.30
N GLU A 202 -21.18 -8.27 7.70
CA GLU A 202 -20.87 -9.70 7.58
C GLU A 202 -20.08 -9.96 6.30
N ILE A 203 -18.95 -10.67 6.46
CA ILE A 203 -18.13 -11.17 5.36
C ILE A 203 -17.98 -12.68 5.56
N ASP A 204 -18.42 -13.46 4.59
CA ASP A 204 -18.37 -14.91 4.58
C ASP A 204 -18.96 -15.52 5.89
N GLY A 205 -20.09 -14.99 6.36
CA GLY A 205 -20.81 -15.46 7.54
C GLY A 205 -20.24 -14.97 8.89
N LYS A 206 -19.31 -14.01 8.88
CA LYS A 206 -18.68 -13.50 10.08
C LYS A 206 -18.66 -11.98 10.12
N VAL A 207 -19.04 -11.40 11.27
CA VAL A 207 -18.81 -9.98 11.59
C VAL A 207 -17.47 -9.85 12.30
N TYR A 208 -16.54 -9.11 11.70
CA TYR A 208 -15.17 -8.94 12.23
C TYR A 208 -15.06 -7.77 13.20
N ILE A 209 -15.81 -6.71 12.97
CA ILE A 209 -15.87 -5.54 13.85
C ILE A 209 -17.33 -5.37 14.29
N ASP A 210 -17.67 -5.89 15.47
CA ASP A 210 -18.90 -5.61 16.18
C ASP A 210 -18.75 -4.33 17.01
N ASP A 211 -19.77 -3.97 17.80
CA ASP A 211 -19.75 -2.74 18.63
C ASP A 211 -18.64 -2.76 19.68
N GLU A 212 -18.34 -3.93 20.26
CA GLU A 212 -17.26 -4.09 21.24
C GLU A 212 -15.89 -3.90 20.58
N MET A 213 -15.64 -4.55 19.46
CA MET A 213 -14.37 -4.42 18.74
C MET A 213 -14.16 -3.01 18.22
N LYS A 214 -15.23 -2.37 17.72
CA LYS A 214 -15.18 -0.96 17.30
C LYS A 214 -14.77 -0.06 18.47
N ALA A 215 -15.43 -0.20 19.62
CA ALA A 215 -15.10 0.61 20.79
C ALA A 215 -13.63 0.41 21.23
N ARG A 216 -13.13 -0.83 21.19
CA ARG A 216 -11.72 -1.12 21.48
C ARG A 216 -10.75 -0.47 20.49
N MET A 217 -11.07 -0.50 19.21
CA MET A 217 -10.24 0.14 18.16
C MET A 217 -10.27 1.67 18.29
N GLU A 218 -11.43 2.25 18.57
CA GLU A 218 -11.55 3.70 18.78
C GLU A 218 -10.78 4.15 20.02
N ALA A 219 -10.89 3.44 21.15
CA ALA A 219 -10.11 3.72 22.36
C ALA A 219 -8.60 3.60 22.12
N TYR A 220 -8.16 2.61 21.34
CA TYR A 220 -6.77 2.47 20.94
C TYR A 220 -6.29 3.67 20.10
N LEU A 221 -7.13 4.16 19.18
CA LEU A 221 -6.78 5.32 18.34
C LEU A 221 -6.87 6.65 19.12
N GLU A 222 -7.67 6.75 20.18
CA GLU A 222 -7.64 7.90 21.09
C GLU A 222 -6.31 8.00 21.85
N GLU A 223 -5.77 6.86 22.26
CA GLU A 223 -4.51 6.81 23.02
C GLU A 223 -3.28 6.95 22.11
N TYR A 224 -3.23 6.19 21.02
CA TYR A 224 -2.03 6.06 20.18
C TYR A 224 -2.16 6.71 18.81
N GLY A 225 -3.35 7.12 18.41
CA GLY A 225 -3.60 7.68 17.08
C GLY A 225 -3.29 9.16 16.97
N ILE A 226 -3.14 9.62 15.72
CA ILE A 226 -3.14 11.03 15.39
C ILE A 226 -4.58 11.55 15.44
N GLY A 227 -4.78 12.73 16.05
CA GLY A 227 -6.09 13.36 16.14
C GLY A 227 -6.68 13.72 14.76
N PRO A 228 -8.00 13.99 14.69
CA PRO A 228 -8.71 14.29 13.44
C PRO A 228 -8.18 15.54 12.70
N ALA A 229 -7.43 16.42 13.38
CA ALA A 229 -6.83 17.63 12.79
C ALA A 229 -5.44 17.43 12.18
N GLY A 230 -4.84 16.23 12.29
CA GLY A 230 -3.45 15.96 11.91
C GLY A 230 -3.21 15.67 10.43
N GLY A 231 -4.18 15.75 9.55
CA GLY A 231 -3.95 15.49 8.14
C GLY A 231 -5.12 15.92 7.28
N ARG A 232 -5.04 17.11 6.68
CA ARG A 232 -5.59 17.23 5.33
C ARG A 232 -4.68 16.40 4.43
N ILE A 233 -4.88 15.10 4.43
CA ILE A 233 -4.56 14.27 3.27
C ILE A 233 -5.37 14.93 2.16
N GLY A 234 -4.70 15.33 1.08
CA GLY A 234 -5.40 15.89 -0.05
C GLY A 234 -6.64 15.04 -0.32
N VAL A 235 -7.83 15.63 -0.22
CA VAL A 235 -9.08 14.97 -0.54
C VAL A 235 -9.00 14.73 -2.04
N GLY A 236 -8.34 13.63 -2.40
CA GLY A 236 -8.44 13.06 -3.73
C GLY A 236 -9.92 12.87 -4.01
N CYS A 237 -10.38 13.41 -5.12
CA CYS A 237 -11.74 13.38 -5.61
C CYS A 237 -12.46 12.09 -5.23
N ALA A 238 -13.70 12.25 -4.78
CA ALA A 238 -14.66 11.17 -4.60
C ALA A 238 -14.51 10.12 -5.70
N GLY A 239 -14.25 8.88 -5.28
CA GLY A 239 -13.88 7.73 -6.09
C GLY A 239 -14.45 7.76 -7.51
N ARG A 240 -13.60 7.97 -8.51
CA ARG A 240 -13.95 7.64 -9.88
C ARG A 240 -14.01 6.13 -9.97
N ARG A 241 -15.09 5.64 -10.53
CA ARG A 241 -15.35 4.22 -10.73
C ARG A 241 -14.20 3.62 -11.55
N GLY A 242 -13.49 2.67 -10.95
CA GLY A 242 -12.48 1.89 -11.66
C GLY A 242 -13.11 1.01 -12.75
N PRO A 243 -12.34 0.52 -13.71
CA PRO A 243 -12.85 -0.38 -14.74
C PRO A 243 -13.36 -1.68 -14.11
N LEU A 244 -14.50 -2.12 -14.61
CA LEU A 244 -15.20 -3.34 -14.26
C LEU A 244 -14.25 -4.53 -14.30
N PHE A 245 -14.07 -5.21 -13.16
CA PHE A 245 -13.38 -6.51 -13.12
C PHE A 245 -14.27 -7.58 -13.79
N LEU A 246 -14.21 -7.67 -15.11
CA LEU A 246 -14.85 -8.77 -15.84
C LEU A 246 -14.10 -10.07 -15.52
N LEU A 247 -14.67 -10.86 -14.62
CA LEU A 247 -14.37 -12.27 -14.50
C LEU A 247 -14.74 -12.95 -15.82
N SER A 248 -13.75 -13.11 -16.73
CA SER A 248 -13.95 -14.01 -17.87
C SER A 248 -13.98 -15.44 -17.34
N HIS A 249 -15.18 -16.01 -17.21
CA HIS A 249 -15.35 -17.45 -17.05
C HIS A 249 -14.67 -18.14 -18.23
N ARG A 250 -13.55 -18.79 -18.01
CA ARG A 250 -12.98 -19.74 -18.95
C ARG A 250 -14.02 -20.85 -19.15
N LYS A 251 -14.66 -20.85 -20.29
CA LYS A 251 -15.42 -22.03 -20.74
C LYS A 251 -14.44 -23.20 -20.85
N GLU A 252 -14.73 -24.26 -20.11
CA GLU A 252 -14.08 -25.55 -20.27
C GLU A 252 -14.22 -26.01 -21.72
N ARG A 253 -13.12 -26.41 -22.32
CA ARG A 253 -13.14 -27.09 -23.61
C ARG A 253 -13.49 -28.56 -23.34
N PRO A 254 -14.42 -29.17 -24.10
CA PRO A 254 -14.63 -30.59 -24.01
C PRO A 254 -13.42 -31.33 -24.61
N SER A 255 -13.01 -32.37 -23.90
CA SER A 255 -12.02 -33.36 -24.33
C SER A 255 -12.49 -34.12 -25.57
N HIS A 256 -11.65 -34.15 -26.58
CA HIS A 256 -11.59 -35.22 -27.57
C HIS A 256 -10.20 -35.78 -27.63
#